data_3bdbe6bff94178cfc406bd0f9e7facd6
#
_entry.id   3bdbe6bff94178cfc406bd0f9e7facd6
#
_cell.length_a   1.000
_cell.length_b   1.000
_cell.length_c   1.000
_cell.angle_alpha   90.00
_cell.angle_beta   90.00
_cell.angle_gamma   90.00
#
_symmetry.space_group_name_H-M   'P 1'
#
loop_
_entity.id
_entity.type
_entity.pdbx_description
1 polymer ?
#
loop_
_entity_poly.entity_id
_entity_poly.type
_entity_poly.pdbx_seq_one_letter_code
_entity_poly.pdbx_strand_id
1 'polypeptide(L)'
;MTLPGGAFIMGSPPGVQQLGRDDLQAQDVEVREFFMDATAVTNTAFRAFRKETGYQTEAESFGWSFVLELYASDEARARTNETVRDATHWLAVRGATWRQPLGPGSGIRDRLQHPVVHVSLNDAKA
;
A
#
# COMPACT_ATOMS: atom_id res chain seq x y z
N MET A 1 -16.94 -8.92 7.89
CA MET A 1 -18.32 -8.39 8.00
C MET A 1 -18.98 -8.34 6.62
N THR A 2 -20.28 -8.52 6.56
CA THR A 2 -21.03 -8.35 5.31
C THR A 2 -21.39 -6.89 5.13
N LEU A 3 -21.13 -6.34 3.95
CA LEU A 3 -21.57 -5.01 3.55
C LEU A 3 -22.70 -5.15 2.51
N PRO A 4 -23.87 -4.55 2.76
CA PRO A 4 -24.98 -4.64 1.84
C PRO A 4 -24.64 -3.96 0.51
N GLY A 5 -25.21 -4.46 -0.57
CA GLY A 5 -25.16 -3.77 -1.85
C GLY A 5 -25.93 -2.45 -1.81
N GLY A 6 -25.64 -1.57 -2.75
CA GLY A 6 -26.31 -0.28 -2.88
C GLY A 6 -25.58 0.69 -3.76
N ALA A 7 -26.18 1.86 -3.95
CA ALA A 7 -25.59 2.97 -4.68
C ALA A 7 -24.90 3.96 -3.72
N PHE A 8 -23.76 4.50 -4.16
CA PHE A 8 -23.05 5.56 -3.45
C PHE A 8 -22.37 6.49 -4.44
N ILE A 9 -22.01 7.68 -3.99
CA ILE A 9 -21.26 8.64 -4.80
C ILE A 9 -19.77 8.42 -4.56
N MET A 10 -19.04 8.06 -5.62
CA MET A 10 -17.58 7.88 -5.59
C MET A 10 -16.91 9.09 -6.23
N GLY A 11 -15.91 9.64 -5.57
CA GLY A 11 -15.15 10.81 -6.02
C GLY A 11 -15.46 12.08 -5.23
N SER A 12 -14.85 13.18 -5.66
CA SER A 12 -14.98 14.47 -4.98
C SER A 12 -16.10 15.31 -5.60
N PRO A 13 -16.93 16.00 -4.78
CA PRO A 13 -17.94 16.91 -5.29
C PRO A 13 -17.33 18.05 -6.12
N PRO A 14 -18.08 18.63 -7.07
CA PRO A 14 -17.65 19.79 -7.82
C PRO A 14 -17.25 20.94 -6.87
N GLY A 15 -16.07 21.54 -7.08
CA GLY A 15 -15.55 22.64 -6.26
C GLY A 15 -14.66 22.23 -5.09
N VAL A 16 -14.53 20.97 -4.77
CA VAL A 16 -13.54 20.43 -3.82
C VAL A 16 -12.33 19.87 -4.58
N GLN A 17 -11.85 20.62 -5.55
CA GLN A 17 -10.61 20.26 -6.24
C GLN A 17 -9.42 20.61 -5.33
N GLN A 18 -8.83 19.63 -4.69
CA GLN A 18 -7.53 19.78 -4.06
C GLN A 18 -6.44 19.77 -5.14
N LEU A 19 -5.90 20.99 -5.38
CA LEU A 19 -4.58 21.23 -5.97
C LEU A 19 -4.09 20.21 -7.03
N GLY A 20 -4.56 20.38 -8.27
CA GLY A 20 -3.86 19.84 -9.44
C GLY A 20 -3.95 18.34 -9.66
N ARG A 21 -4.83 17.63 -8.97
CA ARG A 21 -5.19 16.24 -9.26
C ARG A 21 -6.54 16.23 -9.98
N ASP A 22 -6.59 15.48 -11.06
CA ASP A 22 -7.84 14.95 -11.64
C ASP A 22 -8.43 13.92 -10.68
N ASP A 23 -8.77 14.36 -9.47
CA ASP A 23 -9.57 13.55 -8.57
C ASP A 23 -10.85 13.22 -9.31
N LEU A 24 -11.15 11.95 -9.42
CA LEU A 24 -12.30 11.45 -10.14
C LEU A 24 -13.52 12.31 -9.81
N GLN A 25 -14.16 12.85 -10.83
CA GLN A 25 -15.42 13.56 -10.67
C GLN A 25 -16.40 12.65 -9.94
N ALA A 26 -17.21 13.25 -9.08
CA ALA A 26 -18.24 12.50 -8.37
C ALA A 26 -19.14 11.77 -9.36
N GLN A 27 -19.30 10.47 -9.20
CA GLN A 27 -20.13 9.62 -10.03
C GLN A 27 -20.92 8.63 -9.19
N ASP A 28 -22.13 8.34 -9.61
CA ASP A 28 -22.94 7.30 -8.97
C ASP A 28 -22.38 5.92 -9.31
N VAL A 29 -22.11 5.13 -8.29
CA VAL A 29 -21.59 3.76 -8.41
C VAL A 29 -22.52 2.82 -7.65
N GLU A 30 -22.93 1.75 -8.28
CA GLU A 30 -23.70 0.67 -7.66
C GLU A 30 -22.77 -0.52 -7.40
N VAL A 31 -22.80 -1.04 -6.18
CA VAL A 31 -22.04 -2.24 -5.77
C VAL A 31 -23.02 -3.33 -5.32
N ARG A 32 -22.64 -4.58 -5.55
CA ARG A 32 -23.35 -5.73 -4.99
C ARG A 32 -22.93 -5.92 -3.53
N GLU A 33 -23.70 -6.72 -2.79
CA GLU A 33 -23.28 -7.18 -1.47
C GLU A 33 -21.90 -7.84 -1.54
N PHE A 34 -21.03 -7.54 -0.57
CA PHE A 34 -19.70 -8.10 -0.49
C PHE A 34 -19.24 -8.29 0.97
N PHE A 35 -18.20 -9.12 1.13
CA PHE A 35 -17.55 -9.34 2.41
C PHE A 35 -16.29 -8.50 2.50
N MET A 36 -16.08 -7.91 3.65
CA MET A 36 -14.86 -7.16 3.97
C MET A 36 -14.42 -7.46 5.40
N ASP A 37 -13.12 -7.59 5.60
CA ASP A 37 -12.57 -7.66 6.95
C ASP A 37 -12.79 -6.35 7.70
N ALA A 38 -13.03 -6.43 9.00
CA ALA A 38 -13.25 -5.25 9.83
C ALA A 38 -11.96 -4.41 10.01
N THR A 39 -10.82 -5.02 9.76
CA THR A 39 -9.48 -4.39 9.89
C THR A 39 -8.62 -4.72 8.69
N ALA A 40 -7.61 -3.90 8.44
CA ALA A 40 -6.59 -4.22 7.46
C ALA A 40 -5.85 -5.52 7.82
N VAL A 41 -5.35 -6.23 6.80
CA VAL A 41 -4.49 -7.41 6.99
C VAL A 41 -3.21 -6.99 7.71
N THR A 42 -2.95 -7.60 8.88
CA THR A 42 -1.78 -7.28 9.70
C THR A 42 -0.52 -7.99 9.22
N ASN A 43 0.64 -7.49 9.66
CA ASN A 43 1.92 -8.17 9.43
C ASN A 43 1.94 -9.60 9.98
N THR A 44 1.25 -9.84 11.12
CA THR A 44 1.10 -11.20 11.68
C THR A 44 0.33 -12.11 10.73
N ALA A 45 -0.82 -11.67 10.22
CA ALA A 45 -1.66 -12.45 9.32
C ALA A 45 -0.93 -12.72 7.99
N PHE A 46 -0.31 -11.68 7.41
CA PHE A 46 0.45 -11.83 6.17
C PHE A 46 1.67 -12.76 6.32
N ARG A 47 2.34 -12.72 7.47
CA ARG A 47 3.44 -13.64 7.79
C ARG A 47 2.97 -15.10 7.87
N ALA A 48 1.77 -15.36 8.39
CA ALA A 48 1.17 -16.70 8.41
C ALA A 48 0.89 -17.18 6.98
N PHE A 49 0.22 -16.37 6.16
CA PHE A 49 -0.02 -16.64 4.74
C PHE A 49 1.29 -16.96 4.00
N ARG A 50 2.31 -16.12 4.15
CA ARG A 50 3.61 -16.33 3.53
C ARG A 50 4.28 -17.65 3.96
N LYS A 51 4.12 -18.02 5.24
CA LYS A 51 4.69 -19.28 5.78
C LYS A 51 3.99 -20.51 5.20
N GLU A 52 2.68 -20.45 5.02
CA GLU A 52 1.87 -21.57 4.52
C GLU A 52 2.03 -21.76 3.01
N THR A 53 2.05 -20.68 2.26
CA THR A 53 2.01 -20.72 0.79
C THR A 53 3.39 -20.65 0.13
N GLY A 54 4.40 -20.15 0.82
CA GLY A 54 5.69 -19.82 0.21
C GLY A 54 5.64 -18.59 -0.72
N TYR A 55 4.50 -17.86 -0.76
CA TYR A 55 4.28 -16.74 -1.68
C TYR A 55 5.36 -15.66 -1.57
N GLN A 56 5.80 -15.14 -2.70
CA GLN A 56 6.74 -14.02 -2.80
C GLN A 56 6.03 -12.82 -3.41
N THR A 57 6.07 -11.67 -2.73
CA THR A 57 5.42 -10.45 -3.20
C THR A 57 6.11 -9.86 -4.43
N GLU A 58 5.37 -9.05 -5.20
CA GLU A 58 5.95 -8.32 -6.33
C GLU A 58 7.10 -7.41 -5.89
N ALA A 59 6.99 -6.74 -4.74
CA ALA A 59 8.08 -5.93 -4.19
C ALA A 59 9.34 -6.76 -3.87
N GLU A 60 9.17 -7.98 -3.34
CA GLU A 60 10.29 -8.92 -3.14
C GLU A 60 10.90 -9.38 -4.47
N SER A 61 10.08 -9.60 -5.48
CA SER A 61 10.51 -10.03 -6.83
C SER A 61 11.20 -8.92 -7.60
N PHE A 62 10.69 -7.69 -7.53
CA PHE A 62 11.31 -6.51 -8.16
C PHE A 62 12.56 -6.04 -7.42
N GLY A 63 12.67 -6.39 -6.15
CA GLY A 63 13.79 -5.99 -5.29
C GLY A 63 13.72 -4.53 -4.82
N TRP A 64 12.58 -3.86 -4.94
CA TRP A 64 12.36 -2.49 -4.49
C TRP A 64 10.88 -2.18 -4.28
N SER A 65 10.58 -1.10 -3.58
CA SER A 65 9.24 -0.54 -3.48
C SER A 65 9.30 0.95 -3.10
N PHE A 66 8.14 1.62 -3.13
CA PHE A 66 8.07 3.02 -2.76
C PHE A 66 7.99 3.22 -1.25
N VAL A 67 8.83 4.12 -0.74
CA VAL A 67 8.84 4.56 0.65
C VAL A 67 8.62 6.06 0.69
N LEU A 68 7.77 6.54 1.60
CA LEU A 68 7.59 7.98 1.80
C LEU A 68 8.91 8.58 2.30
N GLU A 69 9.39 9.63 1.64
CA GLU A 69 10.68 10.27 1.93
C GLU A 69 10.86 10.59 3.41
N LEU A 70 9.78 11.07 4.07
CA LEU A 70 9.78 11.38 5.48
C LEU A 70 10.21 10.22 6.38
N TYR A 71 9.95 8.98 5.97
CA TYR A 71 10.25 7.76 6.74
C TYR A 71 11.45 6.98 6.20
N ALA A 72 11.97 7.37 5.05
CA ALA A 72 13.16 6.73 4.50
C ALA A 72 14.38 6.99 5.40
N SER A 73 15.20 5.95 5.59
CA SER A 73 16.47 6.10 6.31
C SER A 73 17.42 7.02 5.52
N ASP A 74 18.39 7.63 6.20
CA ASP A 74 19.41 8.45 5.53
C ASP A 74 20.21 7.63 4.50
N GLU A 75 20.45 6.35 4.79
CA GLU A 75 21.08 5.42 3.86
C GLU A 75 20.22 5.17 2.61
N ALA A 76 18.90 4.99 2.78
CA ALA A 76 17.98 4.82 1.67
C ALA A 76 17.92 6.09 0.81
N ARG A 77 17.84 7.27 1.43
CA ARG A 77 17.87 8.57 0.72
C ARG A 77 19.17 8.79 -0.06
N ALA A 78 20.32 8.44 0.54
CA ALA A 78 21.60 8.60 -0.13
C ALA A 78 21.79 7.68 -1.34
N ARG A 79 21.05 6.57 -1.40
CA ARG A 79 21.18 5.55 -2.46
C ARG A 79 20.16 5.68 -3.58
N THR A 80 19.16 6.55 -3.45
CA THR A 80 18.14 6.71 -4.49
C THR A 80 17.87 8.18 -4.80
N ASN A 81 17.85 8.49 -6.09
CA ASN A 81 17.34 9.75 -6.63
C ASN A 81 16.05 9.51 -7.44
N GLU A 82 15.55 8.28 -7.45
CA GLU A 82 14.38 7.90 -8.21
C GLU A 82 13.12 8.20 -7.40
N THR A 83 12.32 9.11 -7.90
CA THR A 83 11.04 9.51 -7.32
C THR A 83 9.90 9.26 -8.30
N VAL A 84 8.68 9.26 -7.79
CA VAL A 84 7.49 9.23 -8.64
C VAL A 84 7.33 10.61 -9.28
N ARG A 85 7.15 10.66 -10.62
CA ARG A 85 6.79 11.91 -11.31
C ARG A 85 5.50 12.45 -10.67
N ASP A 86 5.47 13.74 -10.41
CA ASP A 86 4.34 14.44 -9.77
C ASP A 86 4.03 14.04 -8.31
N ALA A 87 4.86 13.16 -7.72
CA ALA A 87 4.75 12.72 -6.33
C ALA A 87 6.15 12.50 -5.73
N THR A 88 7.00 13.51 -5.78
CA THR A 88 8.44 13.46 -5.44
C THR A 88 8.74 13.05 -3.99
N HIS A 89 7.74 13.07 -3.11
CA HIS A 89 7.83 12.57 -1.74
C HIS A 89 7.82 11.03 -1.64
N TRP A 90 7.66 10.30 -2.75
CA TRP A 90 7.79 8.85 -2.81
C TRP A 90 9.13 8.46 -3.45
N LEU A 91 9.97 7.77 -2.70
CA LEU A 91 11.28 7.28 -3.13
C LEU A 91 11.21 5.81 -3.53
N ALA A 92 11.81 5.45 -4.65
CA ALA A 92 12.01 4.06 -5.04
C ALA A 92 13.18 3.48 -4.25
N VAL A 93 12.91 2.72 -3.19
CA VAL A 93 13.92 2.20 -2.26
C VAL A 93 14.20 0.73 -2.53
N ARG A 94 15.44 0.41 -2.90
CA ARG A 94 15.89 -0.98 -3.07
C ARG A 94 15.86 -1.73 -1.74
N GLY A 95 15.34 -2.97 -1.77
CA GLY A 95 15.19 -3.81 -0.59
C GLY A 95 14.00 -3.44 0.30
N ALA A 96 13.20 -2.42 -0.04
CA ALA A 96 11.95 -2.17 0.65
C ALA A 96 10.93 -3.27 0.29
N THR A 97 10.42 -3.92 1.33
CA THR A 97 9.46 -5.02 1.26
C THR A 97 8.55 -4.98 2.49
N TRP A 98 7.56 -5.82 2.54
CA TRP A 98 6.70 -5.94 3.72
C TRP A 98 7.49 -6.26 5.02
N ARG A 99 8.65 -6.93 4.93
CA ARG A 99 9.52 -7.24 6.09
C ARG A 99 10.45 -6.10 6.45
N GLN A 100 10.79 -5.26 5.50
CA GLN A 100 11.68 -4.13 5.62
C GLN A 100 11.01 -2.87 5.07
N PRO A 101 9.95 -2.37 5.73
CA PRO A 101 9.05 -1.37 5.16
C PRO A 101 9.70 -0.01 4.88
N LEU A 102 10.80 0.30 5.52
CA LEU A 102 11.55 1.55 5.28
C LEU A 102 12.87 1.30 4.51
N GLY A 103 13.01 0.10 3.93
CA GLY A 103 14.23 -0.34 3.27
C GLY A 103 15.16 -1.16 4.18
N PRO A 104 16.35 -1.50 3.69
CA PRO A 104 17.33 -2.30 4.41
C PRO A 104 17.63 -1.77 5.82
N GLY A 105 17.71 -2.69 6.79
CA GLY A 105 17.91 -2.35 8.21
C GLY A 105 16.65 -2.04 9.00
N SER A 106 15.52 -1.81 8.32
CA SER A 106 14.22 -1.70 8.99
C SER A 106 13.60 -3.07 9.27
N GLY A 107 12.55 -3.11 10.08
CA GLY A 107 11.86 -4.36 10.41
C GLY A 107 10.45 -4.13 10.91
N ILE A 108 9.74 -5.23 11.17
CA ILE A 108 8.34 -5.23 11.61
C ILE A 108 8.14 -5.79 13.02
N ARG A 109 9.21 -6.00 13.81
CA ARG A 109 9.13 -6.65 15.12
C ARG A 109 8.20 -5.92 16.11
N ASP A 110 8.22 -4.61 16.06
CA ASP A 110 7.41 -3.69 16.87
C ASP A 110 6.07 -3.32 16.20
N ARG A 111 5.79 -3.88 15.01
CA ARG A 111 4.66 -3.53 14.14
C ARG A 111 3.86 -4.75 13.69
N LEU A 112 3.85 -5.82 14.46
CA LEU A 112 3.18 -7.08 14.08
C LEU A 112 1.67 -6.91 13.89
N GLN A 113 1.04 -6.01 14.64
CA GLN A 113 -0.38 -5.70 14.52
C GLN A 113 -0.69 -4.53 13.58
N HIS A 114 0.33 -3.91 12.98
CA HIS A 114 0.13 -2.89 11.95
C HIS A 114 -0.25 -3.53 10.62
N PRO A 115 -0.93 -2.77 9.74
CA PRO A 115 -1.21 -3.21 8.38
C PRO A 115 0.07 -3.62 7.65
N VAL A 116 -0.01 -4.69 6.86
CA VAL A 116 1.06 -5.03 5.92
C VAL A 116 1.12 -3.97 4.81
N VAL A 117 2.33 -3.63 4.40
CA VAL A 117 2.61 -2.65 3.34
C VAL A 117 3.49 -3.27 2.25
N HIS A 118 3.69 -2.58 1.15
CA HIS A 118 4.43 -3.06 -0.03
C HIS A 118 3.82 -4.33 -0.63
N VAL A 119 2.51 -4.34 -0.68
CA VAL A 119 1.70 -5.38 -1.34
C VAL A 119 0.95 -4.76 -2.51
N SER A 120 0.93 -5.46 -3.62
CA SER A 120 0.23 -5.06 -4.84
C SER A 120 -1.20 -5.63 -4.89
N LEU A 121 -1.92 -5.28 -5.94
CA LEU A 121 -3.21 -5.93 -6.23
C LEU A 121 -3.05 -7.44 -6.50
N ASN A 122 -1.95 -7.85 -7.13
CA ASN A 122 -1.68 -9.26 -7.40
C ASN A 122 -1.37 -10.01 -6.10
N ASP A 123 -0.59 -9.40 -5.21
CA ASP A 123 -0.32 -9.94 -3.87
C ASP A 123 -1.61 -10.10 -3.03
N ALA A 124 -2.55 -9.16 -3.19
CA ALA A 124 -3.83 -9.21 -2.49
C ALA A 124 -4.81 -10.26 -3.05
N LYS A 125 -4.61 -10.70 -4.28
CA LYS A 125 -5.42 -11.74 -4.92
C LYS A 125 -4.91 -13.15 -4.68
N ALA A 126 -3.66 -13.29 -4.29
CA ALA A 126 -3.02 -14.57 -4.03
C ALA A 126 -3.47 -15.17 -2.71
#